data_6396577494f72b877220448ba07c0d09
#
_entry.id   6396577494f72b877220448ba07c0d09
#
_cell.length_a   1.000
_cell.length_b   1.000
_cell.length_c   1.000
_cell.angle_alpha   90.00
_cell.angle_beta   90.00
_cell.angle_gamma   90.00
#
_symmetry.space_group_name_H-M   'P 1'
#
loop_
_entity.id
_entity.type
_entity.pdbx_description
1 polymer ?
#
loop_
_entity_poly.entity_id
_entity_poly.type
_entity_poly.pdbx_seq_one_letter_code
_entity_poly.pdbx_strand_id
1 'polypeptide(L)'
;TGRIVKGKESYLALLSQLSSDLNWTETGIRNQLSSYYFSEPDYHLTTTRILFFAYFGSMIYTVLYLLICMVYIRFPVLSPPCQNLIVFGHPGQILAEAEEELATLPQLATEDMFITEHYFIMTSPYGNAIVPIQEILWIYKHSTLHKMLWYHFSISYTMHITANKHMYVNCPKNTKSDIDGIMDYLAEANHNILVGFNEENRLKVQAVQGKPFHIEKFYALLRRRV
;
A
#
# COMPACT_ATOMS: atom_id res chain seq x y z
N THR A 1 -19.77 5.98 34.42
CA THR A 1 -18.33 6.13 34.16
C THR A 1 -17.99 7.62 34.14
N GLY A 2 -16.97 8.03 34.90
CA GLY A 2 -16.54 9.43 35.00
C GLY A 2 -15.05 9.51 35.30
N ARG A 3 -14.51 10.71 35.31
CA ARG A 3 -13.10 10.99 35.58
C ARG A 3 -12.96 11.66 36.95
N ILE A 4 -11.96 11.24 37.71
CA ILE A 4 -11.57 11.93 38.95
C ILE A 4 -10.79 13.18 38.58
N VAL A 5 -11.27 14.34 38.99
CA VAL A 5 -10.69 15.65 38.71
C VAL A 5 -10.34 16.36 40.02
N LYS A 6 -9.21 17.07 40.02
CA LYS A 6 -8.84 17.91 41.16
C LYS A 6 -9.75 19.15 41.18
N GLY A 7 -10.34 19.42 42.34
CA GLY A 7 -11.24 20.57 42.52
C GLY A 7 -10.56 21.89 42.17
N LYS A 8 -11.21 22.66 41.31
CA LYS A 8 -10.78 24.03 40.98
C LYS A 8 -11.30 25.00 42.05
N GLU A 9 -10.59 26.10 42.30
CA GLU A 9 -11.02 27.11 43.24
C GLU A 9 -12.39 27.72 42.90
N SER A 10 -12.70 27.84 41.59
CA SER A 10 -14.00 28.30 41.11
C SER A 10 -15.16 27.37 41.53
N TYR A 11 -14.93 26.06 41.63
CA TYR A 11 -15.93 25.08 42.09
C TYR A 11 -16.18 25.23 43.59
N LEU A 12 -15.11 25.46 44.40
CA LEU A 12 -15.21 25.69 45.83
C LEU A 12 -15.92 27.01 46.15
N ALA A 13 -15.64 28.05 45.35
CA ALA A 13 -16.34 29.34 45.47
C ALA A 13 -17.83 29.22 45.14
N LEU A 14 -18.22 28.46 44.11
CA LEU A 14 -19.61 28.22 43.79
C LEU A 14 -20.32 27.41 44.88
N LEU A 15 -19.68 26.41 45.47
CA LEU A 15 -20.22 25.67 46.59
C LEU A 15 -20.40 26.50 47.84
N SER A 16 -19.44 27.42 48.15
CA SER A 16 -19.56 28.34 49.27
C SER A 16 -20.71 29.31 49.08
N GLN A 17 -20.94 29.77 47.86
CA GLN A 17 -22.07 30.63 47.50
C GLN A 17 -23.41 29.94 47.65
N LEU A 18 -23.53 28.70 47.16
CA LEU A 18 -24.73 27.87 47.28
C LEU A 18 -25.03 27.44 48.70
N SER A 19 -24.01 27.32 49.56
CA SER A 19 -24.14 26.91 50.95
C SER A 19 -24.23 28.07 51.90
N SER A 20 -24.18 29.31 51.42
CA SER A 20 -24.34 30.51 52.26
C SER A 20 -25.68 30.53 53.04
N ASP A 21 -26.73 30.01 52.41
CA ASP A 21 -28.06 29.89 53.00
C ASP A 21 -28.12 28.84 54.13
N LEU A 22 -27.10 27.98 54.21
CA LEU A 22 -26.98 26.93 55.21
C LEU A 22 -26.06 27.33 56.40
N ASN A 23 -25.64 28.57 56.49
CA ASN A 23 -24.68 29.10 57.50
C ASN A 23 -23.35 28.32 57.55
N TRP A 24 -22.93 27.71 56.45
CA TRP A 24 -21.66 27.02 56.36
C TRP A 24 -20.55 28.00 56.01
N THR A 25 -19.45 27.97 56.76
CA THR A 25 -18.26 28.78 56.46
C THR A 25 -17.45 28.13 55.35
N GLU A 26 -16.82 28.96 54.52
CA GLU A 26 -15.96 28.48 53.42
C GLU A 26 -14.85 27.52 53.93
N THR A 27 -14.29 27.82 55.09
CA THR A 27 -13.26 27.00 55.75
C THR A 27 -13.82 25.66 56.20
N GLY A 28 -15.07 25.60 56.68
CA GLY A 28 -15.75 24.36 57.07
C GLY A 28 -16.01 23.46 55.89
N ILE A 29 -16.42 24.02 54.75
CA ILE A 29 -16.65 23.30 53.52
C ILE A 29 -15.34 22.71 52.97
N ARG A 30 -14.26 23.54 52.93
CA ARG A 30 -12.95 23.08 52.47
C ARG A 30 -12.39 21.93 53.28
N ASN A 31 -12.65 21.88 54.57
CA ASN A 31 -12.15 20.80 55.45
C ASN A 31 -12.93 19.51 55.32
N GLN A 32 -14.15 19.54 54.85
CA GLN A 32 -15.02 18.36 54.72
C GLN A 32 -15.08 17.82 53.30
N LEU A 33 -14.77 18.64 52.27
CA LEU A 33 -14.80 18.22 50.89
C LEU A 33 -13.46 17.61 50.46
N SER A 34 -13.52 16.53 49.74
CA SER A 34 -12.34 15.96 49.09
C SER A 34 -11.74 16.95 48.06
N SER A 35 -10.41 16.97 47.96
CA SER A 35 -9.71 17.72 46.94
C SER A 35 -10.01 17.20 45.52
N TYR A 36 -10.67 16.08 45.40
CA TYR A 36 -11.01 15.45 44.15
C TYR A 36 -12.51 15.19 44.09
N TYR A 37 -13.09 15.44 42.94
CA TYR A 37 -14.49 15.13 42.67
C TYR A 37 -14.62 14.25 41.40
N PHE A 38 -15.74 13.61 41.25
CA PHE A 38 -16.05 12.75 40.12
C PHE A 38 -16.79 13.58 39.06
N SER A 39 -16.15 13.77 37.90
CA SER A 39 -16.73 14.53 36.78
C SER A 39 -17.07 13.61 35.62
N GLU A 40 -18.34 13.45 35.32
CA GLU A 40 -18.81 12.72 34.15
C GLU A 40 -18.64 13.54 32.86
N PRO A 41 -18.96 14.85 32.81
CA PRO A 41 -18.75 15.69 31.62
C PRO A 41 -17.30 15.75 31.14
N ASP A 42 -16.34 15.84 32.08
CA ASP A 42 -14.92 15.90 31.73
C ASP A 42 -14.39 14.61 31.11
N TYR A 43 -14.96 13.47 31.47
CA TYR A 43 -14.64 12.19 30.84
C TYR A 43 -15.05 12.18 29.37
N HIS A 44 -16.31 12.54 29.09
CA HIS A 44 -16.85 12.60 27.73
C HIS A 44 -16.17 13.65 26.88
N LEU A 45 -15.83 14.82 27.46
CA LEU A 45 -15.18 15.92 26.74
C LEU A 45 -13.83 15.50 26.16
N THR A 46 -13.02 14.75 26.92
CA THR A 46 -11.71 14.27 26.43
C THR A 46 -11.86 13.29 25.27
N THR A 47 -12.77 12.33 25.41
CA THR A 47 -13.05 11.35 24.34
C THR A 47 -13.59 12.02 23.08
N THR A 48 -14.53 12.95 23.25
CA THR A 48 -15.11 13.71 22.13
C THR A 48 -14.07 14.54 21.40
N ARG A 49 -13.12 15.17 22.13
CA ARG A 49 -12.01 15.92 21.49
C ARG A 49 -11.10 15.02 20.67
N ILE A 50 -10.75 13.84 21.18
CA ILE A 50 -9.91 12.87 20.45
C ILE A 50 -10.61 12.44 19.17
N LEU A 51 -11.88 12.07 19.27
CA LEU A 51 -12.69 11.67 18.10
C LEU A 51 -12.84 12.81 17.09
N PHE A 52 -13.01 14.04 17.55
CA PHE A 52 -13.11 15.21 16.69
C PHE A 52 -11.81 15.45 15.90
N PHE A 53 -10.64 15.40 16.56
CA PHE A 53 -9.36 15.53 15.88
C PHE A 53 -9.08 14.37 14.91
N ALA A 54 -9.45 13.15 15.28
CA ALA A 54 -9.32 11.98 14.40
C ALA A 54 -10.21 12.14 13.14
N TYR A 55 -11.45 12.59 13.31
CA TYR A 55 -12.37 12.84 12.20
C TYR A 55 -11.84 13.95 11.27
N PHE A 56 -11.41 15.08 11.85
CA PHE A 56 -10.85 16.19 11.06
C PHE A 56 -9.57 15.78 10.32
N GLY A 57 -8.69 15.02 10.98
CA GLY A 57 -7.48 14.49 10.37
C GLY A 57 -7.79 13.55 9.19
N SER A 58 -8.77 12.68 9.34
CA SER A 58 -9.19 11.78 8.27
C SER A 58 -9.82 12.53 7.09
N MET A 59 -10.59 13.59 7.36
CA MET A 59 -11.18 14.44 6.34
C MET A 59 -10.10 15.17 5.52
N ILE A 60 -9.12 15.77 6.18
CA ILE A 60 -7.99 16.44 5.51
C ILE A 60 -7.21 15.43 4.67
N TYR A 61 -6.90 14.26 5.22
CA TYR A 61 -6.22 13.19 4.49
C TYR A 61 -6.97 12.79 3.22
N THR A 62 -8.30 12.61 3.31
CA THR A 62 -9.14 12.23 2.16
C THR A 62 -9.11 13.30 1.08
N VAL A 63 -9.22 14.59 1.45
CA VAL A 63 -9.17 15.69 0.49
C VAL A 63 -7.81 15.74 -0.20
N LEU A 64 -6.70 15.63 0.55
CA LEU A 64 -5.36 15.61 -0.02
C LEU A 64 -5.15 14.41 -0.96
N TYR A 65 -5.64 13.24 -0.58
CA TYR A 65 -5.57 12.05 -1.42
C TYR A 65 -6.34 12.23 -2.74
N LEU A 66 -7.55 12.79 -2.69
CA LEU A 66 -8.32 13.09 -3.89
C LEU A 66 -7.63 14.10 -4.80
N LEU A 67 -7.00 15.13 -4.24
CA LEU A 67 -6.21 16.10 -5.02
C LEU A 67 -5.03 15.42 -5.74
N ILE A 68 -4.30 14.54 -5.05
CA ILE A 68 -3.20 13.77 -5.64
C ILE A 68 -3.73 12.87 -6.77
N CYS A 69 -4.86 12.18 -6.56
CA CYS A 69 -5.48 11.37 -7.60
C CYS A 69 -5.86 12.21 -8.83
N MET A 70 -6.45 13.41 -8.63
CA MET A 70 -6.77 14.32 -9.73
C MET A 70 -5.52 14.75 -10.53
N VAL A 71 -4.39 15.00 -9.84
CA VAL A 71 -3.12 15.33 -10.48
C VAL A 71 -2.63 14.13 -11.32
N TYR A 72 -2.70 12.91 -10.80
CA TYR A 72 -2.27 11.72 -11.56
C TYR A 72 -3.16 11.43 -12.76
N ILE A 73 -4.48 11.65 -12.65
CA ILE A 73 -5.41 11.51 -13.78
C ILE A 73 -5.09 12.56 -14.86
N ARG A 74 -4.78 13.81 -14.46
CA ARG A 74 -4.49 14.90 -15.42
C ARG A 74 -3.10 14.79 -16.03
N PHE A 75 -2.13 14.26 -15.26
CA PHE A 75 -0.72 14.11 -15.65
C PHE A 75 -0.22 12.70 -15.32
N PRO A 76 -0.57 11.68 -16.13
CA PRO A 76 -0.23 10.28 -15.85
C PRO A 76 1.26 10.02 -15.69
N VAL A 77 2.10 10.79 -16.39
CA VAL A 77 3.57 10.69 -16.31
C VAL A 77 4.12 10.93 -14.90
N LEU A 78 3.39 11.68 -14.05
CA LEU A 78 3.79 11.92 -12.65
C LEU A 78 3.45 10.74 -11.72
N SER A 79 2.65 9.78 -12.16
CA SER A 79 2.29 8.63 -11.35
C SER A 79 3.50 7.70 -11.10
N PRO A 80 3.60 7.04 -9.94
CA PRO A 80 4.74 6.17 -9.62
C PRO A 80 5.03 5.07 -10.66
N PRO A 81 4.04 4.39 -11.26
CA PRO A 81 4.30 3.43 -12.34
C PRO A 81 4.96 4.04 -13.55
N CYS A 82 4.54 5.25 -13.96
CA CYS A 82 5.11 5.93 -15.12
C CYS A 82 6.50 6.52 -14.83
N GLN A 83 6.78 6.92 -13.60
CA GLN A 83 8.13 7.34 -13.21
C GLN A 83 9.17 6.21 -13.35
N ASN A 84 8.76 4.97 -13.12
CA ASN A 84 9.65 3.82 -13.33
C ASN A 84 10.06 3.65 -14.79
N LEU A 85 9.29 4.18 -15.76
CA LEU A 85 9.62 4.15 -17.19
C LEU A 85 10.83 5.01 -17.56
N ILE A 86 11.21 5.99 -16.73
CA ILE A 86 12.43 6.81 -16.92
C ILE A 86 13.67 5.93 -17.12
N VAL A 87 13.65 4.76 -16.51
CA VAL A 87 14.72 3.78 -16.60
C VAL A 87 14.92 3.30 -18.05
N PHE A 88 13.85 3.17 -18.83
CA PHE A 88 13.91 2.66 -20.22
C PHE A 88 13.98 3.77 -21.27
N GLY A 89 13.52 4.98 -20.96
CA GLY A 89 13.53 6.09 -21.89
C GLY A 89 12.68 7.27 -21.43
N HIS A 90 12.11 8.00 -22.38
CA HIS A 90 11.23 9.11 -22.07
C HIS A 90 9.83 8.63 -21.68
N PRO A 91 9.40 8.79 -20.42
CA PRO A 91 8.18 8.15 -19.90
C PRO A 91 6.91 8.51 -20.68
N GLY A 92 6.82 9.76 -21.16
CA GLY A 92 5.65 10.22 -21.90
C GLY A 92 5.51 9.57 -23.27
N GLN A 93 6.62 9.26 -23.94
CA GLN A 93 6.62 8.56 -25.23
C GLN A 93 6.25 7.11 -25.05
N ILE A 94 6.93 6.41 -24.12
CA ILE A 94 6.65 5.01 -23.79
C ILE A 94 5.19 4.81 -23.38
N LEU A 95 4.65 5.73 -22.58
CA LEU A 95 3.26 5.66 -22.17
C LEU A 95 2.30 5.84 -23.35
N ALA A 96 2.55 6.83 -24.23
CA ALA A 96 1.71 7.07 -25.38
C ALA A 96 1.72 5.90 -26.38
N GLU A 97 2.91 5.33 -26.64
CA GLU A 97 3.05 4.14 -27.49
C GLU A 97 2.32 2.92 -26.88
N ALA A 98 2.51 2.67 -25.59
CA ALA A 98 1.84 1.57 -24.90
C ALA A 98 0.31 1.73 -24.85
N GLU A 99 -0.20 2.96 -24.72
CA GLU A 99 -1.64 3.25 -24.79
C GLU A 99 -2.20 3.05 -26.21
N GLU A 100 -1.47 3.45 -27.24
CA GLU A 100 -1.84 3.26 -28.64
C GLU A 100 -1.89 1.77 -29.01
N GLU A 101 -0.87 1.00 -28.63
CA GLU A 101 -0.84 -0.44 -28.86
C GLU A 101 -1.94 -1.18 -28.09
N LEU A 102 -2.20 -0.77 -26.85
CA LEU A 102 -3.28 -1.37 -26.03
C LEU A 102 -4.66 -1.08 -26.65
N ALA A 103 -4.86 0.10 -27.25
CA ALA A 103 -6.10 0.50 -27.90
C ALA A 103 -6.35 -0.28 -29.22
N THR A 104 -5.30 -0.75 -29.89
CA THR A 104 -5.39 -1.51 -31.17
C THR A 104 -5.62 -3.00 -30.99
N LEU A 105 -5.85 -3.50 -29.82
CA LEU A 105 -5.99 -4.89 -29.36
C LEU A 105 -4.65 -5.51 -28.94
N PRO A 106 -4.57 -5.95 -27.70
CA PRO A 106 -3.39 -6.68 -27.23
C PRO A 106 -3.28 -8.05 -27.91
N GLN A 107 -2.06 -8.49 -28.16
CA GLN A 107 -1.75 -9.80 -28.73
C GLN A 107 -2.20 -10.95 -27.81
N LEU A 108 -2.06 -10.74 -26.52
CA LEU A 108 -2.56 -11.64 -25.47
C LEU A 108 -3.06 -10.81 -24.31
N ALA A 109 -4.22 -11.16 -23.76
CA ALA A 109 -4.84 -10.50 -22.64
C ALA A 109 -5.36 -11.52 -21.63
N THR A 110 -5.08 -11.28 -20.37
CA THR A 110 -5.71 -11.93 -19.21
C THR A 110 -6.46 -10.88 -18.38
N GLU A 111 -6.97 -11.24 -17.20
CA GLU A 111 -7.67 -10.29 -16.35
C GLU A 111 -6.80 -9.08 -15.94
N ASP A 112 -5.53 -9.32 -15.59
CA ASP A 112 -4.62 -8.31 -15.03
C ASP A 112 -3.39 -8.05 -15.91
N MET A 113 -3.15 -8.83 -16.96
CA MET A 113 -1.92 -8.75 -17.74
C MET A 113 -2.24 -8.69 -19.24
N PHE A 114 -1.54 -7.83 -19.94
CA PHE A 114 -1.69 -7.59 -21.37
C PHE A 114 -0.33 -7.62 -22.04
N ILE A 115 -0.23 -8.25 -23.19
CA ILE A 115 0.94 -8.18 -24.06
C ILE A 115 0.54 -7.49 -25.36
N THR A 116 1.21 -6.41 -25.65
CA THR A 116 1.12 -5.70 -26.93
C THR A 116 2.31 -6.08 -27.83
N GLU A 117 2.51 -5.41 -28.90
CA GLU A 117 3.62 -5.70 -29.83
C GLU A 117 4.99 -5.47 -29.15
N HIS A 118 5.13 -4.40 -28.38
CA HIS A 118 6.41 -4.01 -27.78
C HIS A 118 6.42 -4.02 -26.26
N TYR A 119 5.26 -4.08 -25.58
CA TYR A 119 5.15 -3.90 -24.15
C TYR A 119 4.41 -5.05 -23.44
N PHE A 120 4.91 -5.41 -22.28
CA PHE A 120 4.14 -6.12 -21.25
C PHE A 120 3.53 -5.08 -20.32
N ILE A 121 2.22 -5.16 -20.12
CA ILE A 121 1.45 -4.23 -19.28
C ILE A 121 0.73 -5.05 -18.20
N MET A 122 0.89 -4.64 -16.96
CA MET A 122 0.14 -5.18 -15.83
C MET A 122 -0.72 -4.08 -15.23
N THR A 123 -2.02 -4.38 -15.04
CA THR A 123 -2.99 -3.49 -14.39
C THR A 123 -3.73 -4.27 -13.32
N SER A 124 -3.24 -4.27 -12.11
CA SER A 124 -3.86 -5.01 -11.01
C SER A 124 -4.10 -4.12 -9.79
N PRO A 125 -5.00 -4.51 -8.88
CA PRO A 125 -5.20 -3.81 -7.60
C PRO A 125 -3.93 -3.74 -6.75
N TYR A 126 -2.93 -4.57 -7.05
CA TYR A 126 -1.66 -4.66 -6.32
C TYR A 126 -0.56 -3.78 -6.91
N GLY A 127 -0.77 -3.22 -8.09
CA GLY A 127 0.16 -2.33 -8.76
C GLY A 127 0.02 -2.37 -10.28
N ASN A 128 0.49 -1.32 -10.92
CA ASN A 128 0.56 -1.19 -12.37
C ASN A 128 2.01 -1.18 -12.81
N ALA A 129 2.30 -1.82 -13.94
CA ALA A 129 3.63 -1.79 -14.54
C ALA A 129 3.54 -1.84 -16.07
N ILE A 130 4.46 -1.14 -16.71
CA ILE A 130 4.69 -1.21 -18.16
C ILE A 130 6.16 -1.56 -18.33
N VAL A 131 6.45 -2.59 -19.11
CA VAL A 131 7.82 -3.06 -19.35
C VAL A 131 8.00 -3.35 -20.82
N PRO A 132 8.98 -2.72 -21.50
CA PRO A 132 9.32 -3.10 -22.87
C PRO A 132 9.78 -4.57 -22.93
N ILE A 133 9.24 -5.36 -23.84
CA ILE A 133 9.54 -6.80 -23.96
C ILE A 133 11.03 -7.03 -24.23
N GLN A 134 11.67 -6.13 -24.97
CA GLN A 134 13.11 -6.18 -25.27
C GLN A 134 14.00 -6.03 -24.02
N GLU A 135 13.49 -5.40 -22.99
CA GLU A 135 14.21 -5.13 -21.74
C GLU A 135 14.01 -6.23 -20.69
N ILE A 136 13.15 -7.21 -20.96
CA ILE A 136 12.90 -8.34 -20.04
C ILE A 136 14.07 -9.33 -20.11
N LEU A 137 14.67 -9.60 -18.97
CA LEU A 137 15.81 -10.53 -18.85
C LEU A 137 15.38 -11.91 -18.35
N TRP A 138 14.44 -11.96 -17.41
CA TRP A 138 14.10 -13.19 -16.72
C TRP A 138 12.65 -13.18 -16.26
N ILE A 139 11.98 -14.31 -16.53
CA ILE A 139 10.60 -14.56 -16.09
C ILE A 139 10.53 -15.90 -15.39
N TYR A 140 9.82 -15.96 -14.28
CA TYR A 140 9.56 -17.22 -13.59
C TYR A 140 8.26 -17.16 -12.79
N LYS A 141 7.72 -18.34 -12.54
CA LYS A 141 6.50 -18.57 -11.79
C LYS A 141 6.83 -19.06 -10.39
N HIS A 142 6.15 -18.49 -9.40
CA HIS A 142 6.17 -18.96 -8.01
C HIS A 142 4.77 -19.37 -7.58
N SER A 143 4.63 -20.52 -6.95
CA SER A 143 3.35 -20.97 -6.37
C SER A 143 3.36 -20.77 -4.87
N THR A 144 2.30 -20.17 -4.35
CA THR A 144 2.11 -20.00 -2.90
C THR A 144 0.91 -20.82 -2.46
N LEU A 145 1.16 -21.72 -1.50
CA LEU A 145 0.12 -22.54 -0.90
C LEU A 145 -0.44 -21.81 0.33
N HIS A 146 -1.69 -21.43 0.27
CA HIS A 146 -2.39 -20.81 1.38
C HIS A 146 -2.95 -21.89 2.30
N LYS A 147 -2.51 -21.87 3.57
CA LYS A 147 -2.98 -22.77 4.63
C LYS A 147 -3.81 -21.96 5.62
N MET A 148 -4.99 -22.45 5.97
CA MET A 148 -5.80 -21.91 7.03
C MET A 148 -6.14 -23.04 8.01
N LEU A 149 -5.74 -22.94 9.27
CA LEU A 149 -6.05 -23.86 10.36
C LEU A 149 -5.89 -25.36 9.97
N TRP A 150 -4.72 -25.78 9.48
CA TRP A 150 -4.40 -27.18 9.08
C TRP A 150 -4.94 -27.62 7.72
N TYR A 151 -5.86 -26.90 7.07
CA TYR A 151 -6.37 -27.23 5.75
C TYR A 151 -5.67 -26.41 4.64
N HIS A 152 -5.38 -27.09 3.52
CA HIS A 152 -4.90 -26.45 2.29
C HIS A 152 -6.10 -25.87 1.58
N PHE A 153 -6.17 -24.53 1.51
CA PHE A 153 -7.37 -23.85 1.03
C PHE A 153 -7.28 -23.45 -0.44
N SER A 154 -6.16 -22.93 -0.87
CA SER A 154 -5.95 -22.55 -2.27
C SER A 154 -4.47 -22.45 -2.63
N ILE A 155 -4.19 -22.59 -3.92
CA ILE A 155 -2.87 -22.30 -4.48
C ILE A 155 -3.02 -21.06 -5.34
N SER A 156 -2.25 -20.02 -5.07
CA SER A 156 -2.10 -18.87 -5.94
C SER A 156 -0.74 -18.89 -6.62
N TYR A 157 -0.72 -18.36 -7.83
CA TYR A 157 0.50 -18.25 -8.61
C TYR A 157 0.87 -16.78 -8.75
N THR A 158 2.17 -16.52 -8.71
CA THR A 158 2.74 -15.18 -8.92
C THR A 158 3.77 -15.30 -10.03
N MET A 159 3.64 -14.51 -11.06
CA MET A 159 4.68 -14.35 -12.06
C MET A 159 5.64 -13.23 -11.62
N HIS A 160 6.91 -13.50 -11.77
CA HIS A 160 7.98 -12.54 -11.52
C HIS A 160 8.69 -12.22 -12.81
N ILE A 161 8.84 -10.93 -13.09
CA ILE A 161 9.57 -10.41 -14.24
C ILE A 161 10.74 -9.59 -13.71
N THR A 162 11.91 -9.88 -14.23
CA THR A 162 13.12 -9.09 -14.01
C THR A 162 13.52 -8.47 -15.34
N ALA A 163 13.54 -7.15 -15.40
CA ALA A 163 14.00 -6.40 -16.56
C ALA A 163 15.34 -5.73 -16.29
N ASN A 164 15.94 -5.17 -17.33
CA ASN A 164 17.17 -4.40 -17.26
C ASN A 164 17.10 -3.28 -16.19
N LYS A 165 18.27 -2.79 -15.79
CA LYS A 165 18.42 -1.68 -14.83
C LYS A 165 17.71 -1.89 -13.50
N HIS A 166 17.68 -3.15 -13.04
CA HIS A 166 17.11 -3.56 -11.74
C HIS A 166 15.60 -3.33 -11.59
N MET A 167 14.85 -3.34 -12.66
CA MET A 167 13.41 -3.28 -12.58
C MET A 167 12.82 -4.67 -12.32
N TYR A 168 11.93 -4.75 -11.31
CA TYR A 168 11.27 -5.99 -10.89
C TYR A 168 9.76 -5.77 -10.86
N VAL A 169 9.03 -6.66 -11.53
CA VAL A 169 7.57 -6.66 -11.55
C VAL A 169 7.05 -7.98 -11.00
N ASN A 170 6.07 -7.89 -10.12
CA ASN A 170 5.38 -9.05 -9.54
C ASN A 170 3.92 -9.01 -9.92
N CYS A 171 3.43 -10.07 -10.56
CA CYS A 171 2.04 -10.24 -10.96
C CYS A 171 1.40 -11.30 -10.06
N PRO A 172 0.85 -10.93 -8.88
CA PRO A 172 0.31 -11.87 -7.91
C PRO A 172 -1.11 -12.32 -8.25
N LYS A 173 -1.50 -13.45 -7.66
CA LYS A 173 -2.88 -13.98 -7.67
C LYS A 173 -3.46 -14.31 -9.04
N ASN A 174 -2.63 -14.63 -9.99
CA ASN A 174 -3.06 -15.10 -11.31
C ASN A 174 -3.32 -16.60 -11.34
N THR A 175 -4.04 -17.09 -12.34
CA THR A 175 -4.21 -18.52 -12.57
C THR A 175 -2.92 -19.12 -13.14
N LYS A 176 -2.76 -20.44 -13.00
CA LYS A 176 -1.62 -21.13 -13.60
C LYS A 176 -1.62 -21.01 -15.12
N SER A 177 -2.78 -21.15 -15.73
CA SER A 177 -2.96 -21.11 -17.19
C SER A 177 -2.57 -19.75 -17.77
N ASP A 178 -2.99 -18.66 -17.12
CA ASP A 178 -2.71 -17.29 -17.59
C ASP A 178 -1.22 -17.01 -17.54
N ILE A 179 -0.57 -17.39 -16.43
CA ILE A 179 0.88 -17.20 -16.29
C ILE A 179 1.64 -18.05 -17.32
N ASP A 180 1.26 -19.30 -17.53
CA ASP A 180 1.94 -20.17 -18.48
C ASP A 180 1.79 -19.61 -19.91
N GLY A 181 0.58 -19.15 -20.29
CA GLY A 181 0.36 -18.53 -21.60
C GLY A 181 1.17 -17.25 -21.81
N ILE A 182 1.25 -16.37 -20.79
CA ILE A 182 2.06 -15.15 -20.84
C ILE A 182 3.57 -15.47 -20.93
N MET A 183 4.03 -16.45 -20.15
CA MET A 183 5.45 -16.85 -20.16
C MET A 183 5.87 -17.44 -21.49
N ASP A 184 5.04 -18.31 -22.06
CA ASP A 184 5.31 -18.92 -23.37
C ASP A 184 5.36 -17.86 -24.46
N TYR A 185 4.38 -16.94 -24.48
CA TYR A 185 4.35 -15.86 -25.44
C TYR A 185 5.58 -14.92 -25.31
N LEU A 186 5.95 -14.52 -24.10
CA LEU A 186 7.12 -13.65 -23.90
C LEU A 186 8.42 -14.33 -24.31
N ALA A 187 8.56 -15.64 -24.06
CA ALA A 187 9.72 -16.41 -24.46
C ALA A 187 9.82 -16.56 -25.99
N GLU A 188 8.68 -16.63 -26.68
CA GLU A 188 8.62 -16.66 -28.14
C GLU A 188 8.91 -15.29 -28.76
N ALA A 189 8.35 -14.22 -28.17
CA ALA A 189 8.56 -12.85 -28.63
C ALA A 189 10.01 -12.34 -28.44
N ASN A 190 10.70 -12.80 -27.39
CA ASN A 190 12.09 -12.46 -27.12
C ASN A 190 12.88 -13.69 -26.63
N HIS A 191 13.62 -14.31 -27.52
CA HIS A 191 14.42 -15.50 -27.24
C HIS A 191 15.56 -15.31 -26.25
N ASN A 192 15.90 -14.08 -25.89
CA ASN A 192 16.91 -13.77 -24.88
C ASN A 192 16.36 -13.87 -23.44
N ILE A 193 15.05 -14.01 -23.26
CA ILE A 193 14.42 -14.09 -21.96
C ILE A 193 14.76 -15.45 -21.32
N LEU A 194 15.31 -15.40 -20.12
CA LEU A 194 15.52 -16.60 -19.30
C LEU A 194 14.21 -17.04 -18.67
N VAL A 195 13.79 -18.27 -18.90
CA VAL A 195 12.51 -18.80 -18.40
C VAL A 195 12.74 -19.78 -17.26
N GLY A 196 11.94 -19.66 -16.21
CA GLY A 196 11.96 -20.57 -15.07
C GLY A 196 12.98 -20.18 -14.00
N PHE A 197 12.72 -20.67 -12.77
CA PHE A 197 13.55 -20.41 -11.61
C PHE A 197 14.57 -21.53 -11.42
N ASN A 198 15.81 -21.30 -11.80
CA ASN A 198 16.95 -22.15 -11.54
C ASN A 198 18.19 -21.33 -11.16
N GLU A 199 19.18 -21.97 -10.58
CA GLU A 199 20.41 -21.32 -10.11
C GLU A 199 21.23 -20.73 -11.25
N GLU A 200 21.24 -21.39 -12.40
CA GLU A 200 21.96 -20.94 -13.59
C GLU A 200 21.39 -19.61 -14.12
N ASN A 201 20.06 -19.52 -14.27
CA ASN A 201 19.39 -18.29 -14.70
C ASN A 201 19.64 -17.16 -13.71
N ARG A 202 19.59 -17.47 -12.40
CA ARG A 202 19.91 -16.50 -11.36
C ARG A 202 21.29 -15.90 -11.52
N LEU A 203 22.30 -16.74 -11.71
CA LEU A 203 23.69 -16.30 -11.88
C LEU A 203 23.88 -15.50 -13.17
N LYS A 204 23.22 -15.89 -14.27
CA LYS A 204 23.24 -15.13 -15.53
C LYS A 204 22.68 -13.73 -15.34
N VAL A 205 21.53 -13.61 -14.67
CA VAL A 205 20.92 -12.29 -14.39
C VAL A 205 21.79 -11.44 -13.48
N GLN A 206 22.40 -12.05 -12.46
CA GLN A 206 23.35 -11.34 -11.57
C GLN A 206 24.57 -10.82 -12.32
N ALA A 207 25.10 -11.61 -13.24
CA ALA A 207 26.22 -11.20 -14.07
C ALA A 207 25.89 -10.00 -14.98
N VAL A 208 24.71 -10.00 -15.58
CA VAL A 208 24.23 -8.91 -16.43
C VAL A 208 23.96 -7.65 -15.64
N GLN A 209 23.38 -7.76 -14.46
CA GLN A 209 23.02 -6.61 -13.62
C GLN A 209 24.18 -6.08 -12.75
N GLY A 210 25.29 -6.80 -12.66
CA GLY A 210 26.52 -6.35 -11.96
C GLY A 210 26.37 -6.24 -10.42
N LYS A 211 25.30 -6.76 -9.81
CA LYS A 211 25.08 -6.78 -8.36
C LYS A 211 24.57 -8.15 -7.90
N PRO A 212 25.02 -8.67 -6.75
CA PRO A 212 24.47 -9.90 -6.21
C PRO A 212 22.98 -9.72 -5.86
N PHE A 213 22.16 -10.59 -6.39
CA PHE A 213 20.74 -10.62 -6.14
C PHE A 213 20.47 -11.21 -4.75
N HIS A 214 20.20 -10.39 -3.75
CA HIS A 214 19.85 -10.86 -2.40
C HIS A 214 18.39 -11.31 -2.35
N ILE A 215 18.14 -12.56 -2.74
CA ILE A 215 16.82 -13.20 -2.66
C ILE A 215 16.26 -13.15 -1.22
N GLU A 216 17.11 -13.24 -0.20
CA GLU A 216 16.70 -13.18 1.20
C GLU A 216 16.01 -11.85 1.57
N LYS A 217 16.48 -10.72 1.02
CA LYS A 217 15.84 -9.41 1.21
C LYS A 217 14.50 -9.34 0.49
N PHE A 218 14.37 -10.00 -0.64
CA PHE A 218 13.13 -10.07 -1.42
C PHE A 218 12.08 -10.94 -0.70
N TYR A 219 12.45 -12.11 -0.18
CA TYR A 219 11.57 -12.93 0.65
C TYR A 219 11.19 -12.24 1.97
N ALA A 220 12.09 -11.48 2.58
CA ALA A 220 11.79 -10.70 3.78
C ALA A 220 10.79 -9.57 3.51
N LEU A 221 10.83 -8.93 2.34
CA LEU A 221 9.84 -7.93 1.90
C LEU A 221 8.48 -8.55 1.61
N LEU A 222 8.44 -9.73 0.99
CA LEU A 222 7.20 -10.49 0.78
C LEU A 222 6.58 -10.96 2.09
N ARG A 223 7.39 -11.38 3.07
CA ARG A 223 6.92 -11.86 4.39
C ARG A 223 6.39 -10.74 5.29
N ARG A 224 6.77 -9.47 5.04
CA ARG A 224 6.26 -8.29 5.79
C ARG A 224 4.91 -7.79 5.31
N ARG A 225 4.35 -8.33 4.21
CA ARG A 225 3.06 -7.92 3.63
C ARG A 225 1.97 -8.99 3.75
N VAL A 226 2.20 -10.02 4.56
CA VAL A 226 1.17 -11.01 4.94
C VAL A 226 0.77 -10.81 6.39
#